data_407e961adfc612f399cea3f9f4205f4a
#
_entry.id   407e961adfc612f399cea3f9f4205f4a
#
_cell.length_a   1.000
_cell.length_b   1.000
_cell.length_c   1.000
_cell.angle_alpha   90.00
_cell.angle_beta   90.00
_cell.angle_gamma   90.00
#
_symmetry.space_group_name_H-M   'P 1'
#
loop_
_entity.id
_entity.type
_entity.pdbx_description
1 polymer ?
#
loop_
_entity_poly.entity_id
_entity_poly.type
_entity_poly.pdbx_seq_one_letter_code
_entity_poly.pdbx_strand_id
1 'polypeptide(L)'
;IIAKNANSADKEKFLATIQDVLNRQVKDGVDKKALLAGISASEFRYREADFGQFPKGLLYGIQCLDSWLYDDMQPFMHVEALDTYRFLREQVETGYFETLIEKYLLHNPHASVVVIEPERGLNAKREEALAEKLAAYKDSLSKEEIKQLIADTKHLKQYQEEPSPKEDLAKIPMLKREDMKREAAPLYNTMKKCGDTTVVHHEMFSNGID
;
A
#
# COMPACT_ATOMS: atom_id res chain seq x y z
N ILE A 1 4.87 14.36 3.64
CA ILE A 1 5.71 15.04 2.63
C ILE A 1 7.16 14.73 2.96
N ILE A 2 7.98 14.37 1.97
CA ILE A 2 9.37 13.97 2.17
C ILE A 2 10.26 14.83 1.26
N ALA A 3 11.25 15.52 1.85
CA ALA A 3 12.34 16.13 1.12
C ALA A 3 13.56 15.20 1.16
N LYS A 4 13.99 14.69 0.01
CA LYS A 4 15.22 13.89 -0.14
C LYS A 4 16.36 14.76 -0.67
N ASN A 5 17.58 14.46 -0.24
CA ASN A 5 18.80 15.19 -0.66
C ASN A 5 18.74 16.70 -0.37
N ALA A 6 18.04 17.07 0.71
CA ALA A 6 17.99 18.44 1.22
C ALA A 6 19.03 18.64 2.33
N ASN A 7 19.43 19.88 2.57
CA ASN A 7 20.29 20.20 3.72
C ASN A 7 19.40 20.37 4.97
N SER A 8 19.89 19.93 6.12
CA SER A 8 19.18 20.13 7.40
C SER A 8 18.91 21.59 7.72
N ALA A 9 19.79 22.51 7.25
CA ALA A 9 19.60 23.95 7.37
C ALA A 9 18.36 24.49 6.63
N ASP A 10 17.84 23.78 5.61
CA ASP A 10 16.65 24.16 4.84
C ASP A 10 15.32 23.72 5.50
N LYS A 11 15.36 23.10 6.68
CA LYS A 11 14.19 22.60 7.39
C LYS A 11 13.08 23.65 7.53
N GLU A 12 13.42 24.81 8.08
CA GLU A 12 12.44 25.87 8.34
C GLU A 12 11.85 26.43 7.04
N LYS A 13 12.69 26.57 6.00
CA LYS A 13 12.23 27.00 4.68
C LYS A 13 11.29 25.97 4.04
N PHE A 14 11.59 24.69 4.21
CA PHE A 14 10.71 23.60 3.73
C PHE A 14 9.34 23.65 4.40
N LEU A 15 9.30 23.78 5.73
CA LEU A 15 8.05 23.88 6.48
C LEU A 15 7.25 25.12 6.11
N ALA A 16 7.91 26.28 6.03
CA ALA A 16 7.28 27.54 5.62
C ALA A 16 6.70 27.45 4.20
N THR A 17 7.40 26.78 3.28
CA THR A 17 6.90 26.58 1.91
C THR A 17 5.62 25.73 1.89
N ILE A 18 5.58 24.64 2.67
CA ILE A 18 4.38 23.80 2.77
C ILE A 18 3.21 24.63 3.33
N GLN A 19 3.46 25.35 4.41
CA GLN A 19 2.43 26.19 5.06
C GLN A 19 1.89 27.26 4.09
N ASP A 20 2.77 27.93 3.34
CA ASP A 20 2.41 28.95 2.37
C ASP A 20 1.57 28.39 1.21
N VAL A 21 1.96 27.22 0.68
CA VAL A 21 1.19 26.54 -0.38
C VAL A 21 -0.20 26.17 0.11
N LEU A 22 -0.32 25.57 1.31
CA LEU A 22 -1.61 25.17 1.87
C LEU A 22 -2.50 26.38 2.15
N ASN A 23 -1.94 27.46 2.72
CA ASN A 23 -2.70 28.70 2.94
C ASN A 23 -3.22 29.31 1.64
N ARG A 24 -2.42 29.27 0.57
CA ARG A 24 -2.88 29.74 -0.77
C ARG A 24 -4.02 28.88 -1.29
N GLN A 25 -3.96 27.54 -1.15
CA GLN A 25 -5.06 26.66 -1.58
C GLN A 25 -6.36 26.94 -0.82
N VAL A 26 -6.28 27.23 0.48
CA VAL A 26 -7.48 27.60 1.26
C VAL A 26 -8.01 28.95 0.83
N LYS A 27 -7.13 29.95 0.61
CA LYS A 27 -7.51 31.32 0.29
C LYS A 27 -8.03 31.49 -1.15
N ASP A 28 -7.34 30.91 -2.11
CA ASP A 28 -7.56 31.11 -3.54
C ASP A 28 -8.47 30.04 -4.14
N GLY A 29 -8.74 28.97 -3.40
CA GLY A 29 -9.47 27.77 -3.81
C GLY A 29 -8.57 26.72 -4.45
N VAL A 30 -9.00 25.47 -4.37
CA VAL A 30 -8.36 24.33 -5.03
C VAL A 30 -8.74 24.29 -6.51
N ASP A 31 -7.82 23.88 -7.39
CA ASP A 31 -8.13 23.66 -8.80
C ASP A 31 -9.17 22.54 -8.95
N LYS A 32 -10.42 22.91 -9.18
CA LYS A 32 -11.58 22.02 -9.26
C LYS A 32 -11.44 20.98 -10.39
N LYS A 33 -10.84 21.39 -11.52
CA LYS A 33 -10.63 20.48 -12.64
C LYS A 33 -9.59 19.42 -12.31
N ALA A 34 -8.49 19.81 -11.71
CA ALA A 34 -7.47 18.87 -11.23
C ALA A 34 -8.02 17.96 -10.13
N LEU A 35 -8.84 18.50 -9.22
CA LEU A 35 -9.50 17.74 -8.16
C LEU A 35 -10.45 16.68 -8.72
N LEU A 36 -11.33 17.06 -9.67
CA LEU A 36 -12.21 16.10 -10.36
C LEU A 36 -11.44 15.02 -11.11
N ALA A 37 -10.33 15.39 -11.75
CA ALA A 37 -9.46 14.42 -12.42
C ALA A 37 -8.84 13.45 -11.41
N GLY A 38 -8.40 13.93 -10.25
CA GLY A 38 -7.87 13.11 -9.16
C GLY A 38 -8.91 12.14 -8.59
N ILE A 39 -10.14 12.61 -8.34
CA ILE A 39 -11.25 11.79 -7.88
C ILE A 39 -11.56 10.70 -8.92
N SER A 40 -11.65 11.08 -10.21
CA SER A 40 -11.93 10.13 -11.29
C SER A 40 -10.84 9.06 -11.42
N ALA A 41 -9.57 9.44 -11.37
CA ALA A 41 -8.46 8.52 -11.43
C ALA A 41 -8.42 7.55 -10.23
N SER A 42 -8.79 8.04 -9.05
CA SER A 42 -8.86 7.23 -7.83
C SER A 42 -10.03 6.25 -7.88
N GLU A 43 -11.20 6.72 -8.30
CA GLU A 43 -12.39 5.87 -8.49
C GLU A 43 -12.14 4.80 -9.55
N PHE A 44 -11.48 5.16 -10.67
CA PHE A 44 -11.11 4.20 -11.71
C PHE A 44 -10.25 3.07 -11.15
N ARG A 45 -9.16 3.40 -10.45
CA ARG A 45 -8.29 2.38 -9.82
C ARG A 45 -9.04 1.52 -8.82
N TYR A 46 -9.93 2.13 -8.05
CA TYR A 46 -10.75 1.42 -7.08
C TYR A 46 -11.69 0.41 -7.77
N ARG A 47 -12.37 0.81 -8.86
CA ARG A 47 -13.28 -0.07 -9.61
C ARG A 47 -12.56 -1.20 -10.33
N GLU A 48 -11.46 -0.90 -11.00
CA GLU A 48 -10.67 -1.89 -11.72
C GLU A 48 -9.98 -2.88 -10.79
N ALA A 49 -9.68 -2.45 -9.56
CA ALA A 49 -8.95 -3.25 -8.57
C ALA A 49 -7.70 -3.90 -9.19
N ASP A 50 -6.97 -3.10 -9.98
CA ASP A 50 -5.71 -3.52 -10.58
C ASP A 50 -4.59 -3.37 -9.56
N PHE A 51 -4.21 -4.48 -8.97
CA PHE A 51 -3.12 -4.57 -8.01
C PHE A 51 -1.83 -5.12 -8.65
N GLY A 52 -1.75 -5.08 -9.97
CA GLY A 52 -0.61 -5.59 -10.73
C GLY A 52 -0.42 -7.10 -10.52
N GLN A 53 0.73 -7.50 -9.98
CA GLN A 53 1.07 -8.91 -9.76
C GLN A 53 0.48 -9.51 -8.47
N PHE A 54 -0.12 -8.70 -7.63
CA PHE A 54 -0.66 -9.19 -6.35
C PHE A 54 -2.06 -9.78 -6.53
N PRO A 55 -2.36 -10.91 -5.88
CA PRO A 55 -3.70 -11.49 -5.90
C PRO A 55 -4.73 -10.51 -5.31
N LYS A 56 -5.83 -10.26 -6.04
CA LYS A 56 -6.89 -9.33 -5.61
C LYS A 56 -7.42 -9.64 -4.21
N GLY A 57 -7.68 -10.92 -3.92
CA GLY A 57 -8.18 -11.35 -2.61
C GLY A 57 -7.22 -11.03 -1.46
N LEU A 58 -5.91 -11.14 -1.67
CA LEU A 58 -4.92 -10.77 -0.67
C LEU A 58 -4.99 -9.27 -0.36
N LEU A 59 -5.03 -8.42 -1.39
CA LEU A 59 -5.06 -6.97 -1.17
C LEU A 59 -6.38 -6.49 -0.58
N TYR A 60 -7.51 -7.06 -0.99
CA TYR A 60 -8.78 -6.80 -0.32
C TYR A 60 -8.78 -7.23 1.15
N GLY A 61 -8.19 -8.39 1.46
CA GLY A 61 -8.00 -8.83 2.85
C GLY A 61 -7.18 -7.85 3.68
N ILE A 62 -6.08 -7.34 3.12
CA ILE A 62 -5.26 -6.31 3.78
C ILE A 62 -6.07 -5.01 3.97
N GLN A 63 -6.81 -4.55 2.95
CA GLN A 63 -7.65 -3.36 3.07
C GLN A 63 -8.74 -3.49 4.13
N CYS A 64 -9.32 -4.68 4.28
CA CYS A 64 -10.27 -4.93 5.36
C CYS A 64 -9.62 -4.76 6.74
N LEU A 65 -8.36 -5.15 6.91
CA LEU A 65 -7.63 -4.99 8.18
C LEU A 65 -7.40 -3.52 8.55
N ASP A 66 -7.34 -2.60 7.59
CA ASP A 66 -7.14 -1.16 7.85
C ASP A 66 -8.24 -0.55 8.75
N SER A 67 -9.46 -1.10 8.70
CA SER A 67 -10.55 -0.70 9.59
C SER A 67 -10.87 -1.75 10.65
N TRP A 68 -10.84 -3.03 10.30
CA TRP A 68 -11.25 -4.12 11.17
C TRP A 68 -10.39 -4.26 12.43
N LEU A 69 -9.09 -3.92 12.36
CA LEU A 69 -8.21 -3.90 13.53
C LEU A 69 -8.59 -2.86 14.60
N TYR A 70 -9.42 -1.89 14.24
CA TYR A 70 -9.83 -0.78 15.11
C TYR A 70 -11.32 -0.78 15.43
N ASP A 71 -12.14 -1.36 14.55
CA ASP A 71 -13.60 -1.44 14.70
C ASP A 71 -14.12 -2.75 14.07
N ASP A 72 -14.50 -3.69 14.94
CA ASP A 72 -15.01 -5.01 14.55
C ASP A 72 -16.30 -4.92 13.71
N MET A 73 -17.03 -3.83 13.81
CA MET A 73 -18.30 -3.64 13.10
C MET A 73 -18.13 -3.06 11.69
N GLN A 74 -16.91 -2.67 11.31
CA GLN A 74 -16.64 -2.03 10.02
C GLN A 74 -15.49 -2.68 9.21
N PRO A 75 -15.55 -4.00 8.99
CA PRO A 75 -14.46 -4.69 8.27
C PRO A 75 -14.36 -4.29 6.78
N PHE A 76 -15.45 -3.81 6.17
CA PHE A 76 -15.52 -3.52 4.73
C PHE A 76 -15.51 -2.04 4.38
N MET A 77 -15.33 -1.15 5.36
CA MET A 77 -15.40 0.30 5.16
C MET A 77 -14.51 0.80 4.00
N HIS A 78 -13.33 0.22 3.84
CA HIS A 78 -12.39 0.62 2.77
C HIS A 78 -12.64 -0.10 1.44
N VAL A 79 -13.44 -1.16 1.45
CA VAL A 79 -13.80 -1.93 0.25
C VAL A 79 -15.14 -1.48 -0.34
N GLU A 80 -15.96 -0.80 0.45
CA GLU A 80 -17.28 -0.28 0.05
C GLU A 80 -17.26 1.24 -0.08
N ALA A 81 -16.36 1.81 -0.91
CA ALA A 81 -16.11 3.24 -0.96
C ALA A 81 -16.74 3.98 -2.16
N LEU A 82 -17.61 3.33 -2.97
CA LEU A 82 -18.21 3.97 -4.15
C LEU A 82 -19.06 5.20 -3.81
N ASP A 83 -19.82 5.13 -2.72
CA ASP A 83 -20.65 6.26 -2.27
C ASP A 83 -19.77 7.43 -1.78
N THR A 84 -18.59 7.13 -1.24
CA THR A 84 -17.61 8.16 -0.88
C THR A 84 -17.12 8.91 -2.12
N TYR A 85 -16.83 8.23 -3.23
CA TYR A 85 -16.44 8.92 -4.46
C TYR A 85 -17.56 9.80 -5.03
N ARG A 86 -18.81 9.34 -4.95
CA ARG A 86 -19.99 10.15 -5.34
C ARG A 86 -20.09 11.41 -4.47
N PHE A 87 -20.03 11.23 -3.17
CA PHE A 87 -20.02 12.35 -2.21
C PHE A 87 -18.90 13.35 -2.51
N LEU A 88 -17.66 12.87 -2.72
CA LEU A 88 -16.53 13.76 -3.01
C LEU A 88 -16.74 14.59 -4.27
N ARG A 89 -17.35 14.02 -5.33
CA ARG A 89 -17.68 14.77 -6.55
C ARG A 89 -18.66 15.92 -6.27
N GLU A 90 -19.68 15.66 -5.47
CA GLU A 90 -20.68 16.67 -5.10
C GLU A 90 -20.04 17.78 -4.25
N GLN A 91 -18.99 17.48 -3.49
CA GLN A 91 -18.34 18.45 -2.62
C GLN A 91 -17.32 19.35 -3.35
N VAL A 92 -16.99 19.12 -4.60
CA VAL A 92 -15.97 19.91 -5.32
C VAL A 92 -16.30 21.40 -5.39
N GLU A 93 -17.60 21.75 -5.48
CA GLU A 93 -18.05 23.14 -5.60
C GLU A 93 -18.38 23.81 -4.24
N THR A 94 -18.29 23.07 -3.12
CA THR A 94 -18.81 23.53 -1.82
C THR A 94 -17.77 24.18 -0.91
N GLY A 95 -16.47 24.16 -1.28
CA GLY A 95 -15.39 24.56 -0.37
C GLY A 95 -15.02 23.49 0.66
N TYR A 96 -15.54 22.29 0.51
CA TYR A 96 -15.29 21.17 1.42
C TYR A 96 -13.81 20.80 1.51
N PHE A 97 -13.11 20.79 0.39
CA PHE A 97 -11.69 20.41 0.33
C PHE A 97 -10.79 21.47 0.97
N GLU A 98 -11.12 22.75 0.80
CA GLU A 98 -10.45 23.86 1.48
C GLU A 98 -10.62 23.74 3.01
N THR A 99 -11.82 23.41 3.47
CA THR A 99 -12.10 23.15 4.90
C THR A 99 -11.30 21.97 5.43
N LEU A 100 -11.13 20.89 4.64
CA LEU A 100 -10.29 19.76 5.04
C LEU A 100 -8.81 20.14 5.16
N ILE A 101 -8.31 20.94 4.22
CA ILE A 101 -6.93 21.46 4.28
C ILE A 101 -6.73 22.29 5.53
N GLU A 102 -7.65 23.22 5.80
CA GLU A 102 -7.57 24.08 6.96
C GLU A 102 -7.59 23.28 8.27
N LYS A 103 -8.59 22.42 8.43
CA LYS A 103 -8.81 21.66 9.65
C LYS A 103 -7.73 20.60 9.91
N TYR A 104 -7.38 19.82 8.91
CA TYR A 104 -6.57 18.61 9.09
C TYR A 104 -5.09 18.78 8.72
N LEU A 105 -4.73 19.83 7.99
CA LEU A 105 -3.34 20.09 7.62
C LEU A 105 -2.79 21.35 8.28
N LEU A 106 -3.49 22.49 8.18
CA LEU A 106 -3.01 23.76 8.74
C LEU A 106 -3.15 23.84 10.25
N HIS A 107 -4.28 23.40 10.78
CA HIS A 107 -4.60 23.45 12.21
C HIS A 107 -4.50 22.09 12.91
N ASN A 108 -3.70 21.19 12.37
CA ASN A 108 -3.49 19.87 12.96
C ASN A 108 -2.52 19.95 14.15
N PRO A 109 -2.97 19.68 15.40
CA PRO A 109 -2.06 19.64 16.56
C PRO A 109 -1.14 18.41 16.55
N HIS A 110 -1.46 17.38 15.76
CA HIS A 110 -0.70 16.15 15.59
C HIS A 110 0.25 16.26 14.39
N ALA A 111 1.30 17.07 14.54
CA ALA A 111 2.33 17.23 13.52
C ALA A 111 3.70 16.86 14.08
N SER A 112 4.48 16.14 13.32
CA SER A 112 5.88 15.85 13.65
C SER A 112 6.79 16.11 12.45
N VAL A 113 8.01 16.55 12.74
CA VAL A 113 9.04 16.74 11.75
C VAL A 113 10.26 15.93 12.15
N VAL A 114 10.65 15.00 11.26
CA VAL A 114 11.82 14.16 11.48
C VAL A 114 12.88 14.54 10.46
N VAL A 115 14.07 14.88 10.95
CA VAL A 115 15.26 15.14 10.13
C VAL A 115 16.20 13.97 10.31
N ILE A 116 16.55 13.31 9.22
CA ILE A 116 17.50 12.20 9.22
C ILE A 116 18.77 12.66 8.54
N GLU A 117 19.84 12.73 9.32
CA GLU A 117 21.17 13.10 8.82
C GLU A 117 22.05 11.85 8.70
N PRO A 118 22.87 11.74 7.65
CA PRO A 118 23.81 10.65 7.51
C PRO A 118 24.96 10.79 8.51
N GLU A 119 25.25 9.76 9.26
CA GLU A 119 26.44 9.67 10.11
C GLU A 119 27.42 8.65 9.53
N ARG A 120 28.61 9.12 9.17
CA ARG A 120 29.66 8.24 8.68
C ARG A 120 30.15 7.32 9.79
N GLY A 121 30.27 6.02 9.47
CA GLY A 121 30.76 5.03 10.42
C GLY A 121 29.72 4.54 11.43
N LEU A 122 28.46 5.02 11.38
CA LEU A 122 27.42 4.60 12.30
C LEU A 122 27.20 3.07 12.31
N ASN A 123 27.19 2.44 11.13
CA ASN A 123 27.05 0.99 11.04
C ASN A 123 28.22 0.25 11.69
N ALA A 124 29.46 0.69 11.44
CA ALA A 124 30.64 0.09 12.06
C ALA A 124 30.58 0.20 13.60
N LYS A 125 30.20 1.36 14.14
CA LYS A 125 30.00 1.53 15.59
C LYS A 125 28.92 0.59 16.14
N ARG A 126 27.82 0.41 15.41
CA ARG A 126 26.73 -0.50 15.80
C ARG A 126 27.16 -1.97 15.77
N GLU A 127 27.90 -2.35 14.75
CA GLU A 127 28.43 -3.71 14.62
C GLU A 127 29.45 -4.02 15.72
N GLU A 128 30.34 -3.09 16.05
CA GLU A 128 31.28 -3.22 17.14
C GLU A 128 30.57 -3.37 18.48
N ALA A 129 29.62 -2.48 18.79
CA ALA A 129 28.83 -2.56 20.02
C ALA A 129 28.01 -3.86 20.12
N LEU A 130 27.48 -4.34 18.99
CA LEU A 130 26.79 -5.62 18.94
C LEU A 130 27.75 -6.79 19.18
N ALA A 131 28.94 -6.77 18.57
CA ALA A 131 29.96 -7.78 18.75
C ALA A 131 30.41 -7.88 20.21
N GLU A 132 30.66 -6.73 20.86
CA GLU A 132 30.99 -6.68 22.30
C GLU A 132 29.87 -7.26 23.17
N LYS A 133 28.62 -6.87 22.89
CA LYS A 133 27.45 -7.41 23.61
C LYS A 133 27.31 -8.92 23.44
N LEU A 134 27.51 -9.44 22.22
CA LEU A 134 27.42 -10.87 21.96
C LEU A 134 28.60 -11.65 22.57
N ALA A 135 29.80 -11.06 22.60
CA ALA A 135 30.95 -11.65 23.27
C ALA A 135 30.69 -11.77 24.78
N ALA A 136 30.25 -10.68 25.43
CA ALA A 136 29.92 -10.70 26.85
C ALA A 136 28.80 -11.70 27.17
N TYR A 137 27.79 -11.81 26.31
CA TYR A 137 26.74 -12.81 26.47
C TYR A 137 27.27 -14.23 26.36
N LYS A 138 28.10 -14.50 25.36
CA LYS A 138 28.74 -15.80 25.17
C LYS A 138 29.60 -16.19 26.39
N ASP A 139 30.36 -15.24 26.93
CA ASP A 139 31.21 -15.47 28.09
C ASP A 139 30.40 -15.74 29.41
N SER A 140 29.15 -15.27 29.45
CA SER A 140 28.23 -15.53 30.55
C SER A 140 27.56 -16.89 30.52
N LEU A 141 27.62 -17.60 29.39
CA LEU A 141 26.98 -18.90 29.20
C LEU A 141 27.88 -20.05 29.69
N SER A 142 27.25 -21.04 30.35
CA SER A 142 27.90 -22.32 30.67
C SER A 142 28.15 -23.14 29.40
N LYS A 143 29.03 -24.14 29.51
CA LYS A 143 29.30 -25.06 28.40
C LYS A 143 28.05 -25.81 27.93
N GLU A 144 27.17 -26.12 28.87
CA GLU A 144 25.91 -26.81 28.62
C GLU A 144 24.93 -25.94 27.82
N GLU A 145 24.78 -24.68 28.23
CA GLU A 145 23.96 -23.70 27.50
C GLU A 145 24.45 -23.45 26.09
N ILE A 146 25.79 -23.36 25.90
CA ILE A 146 26.37 -23.21 24.54
C ILE A 146 26.06 -24.46 23.70
N LYS A 147 26.16 -25.67 24.25
CA LYS A 147 25.79 -26.88 23.50
C LYS A 147 24.32 -26.91 23.13
N GLN A 148 23.46 -26.51 24.05
CA GLN A 148 22.02 -26.40 23.79
C GLN A 148 21.73 -25.41 22.66
N LEU A 149 22.33 -24.23 22.72
CA LEU A 149 22.18 -23.19 21.71
C LEU A 149 22.62 -23.63 20.30
N ILE A 150 23.71 -24.42 20.23
CA ILE A 150 24.16 -25.04 18.99
C ILE A 150 23.15 -26.08 18.49
N ALA A 151 22.59 -26.89 19.37
CA ALA A 151 21.60 -27.90 19.01
C ALA A 151 20.32 -27.26 18.50
N ASP A 152 19.82 -26.23 19.18
CA ASP A 152 18.61 -25.48 18.82
C ASP A 152 18.80 -24.77 17.46
N THR A 153 19.97 -24.18 17.23
CA THR A 153 20.29 -23.53 15.96
C THR A 153 20.35 -24.54 14.81
N LYS A 154 20.92 -25.73 15.04
CA LYS A 154 20.93 -26.81 14.04
C LYS A 154 19.51 -27.30 13.74
N HIS A 155 18.70 -27.51 14.77
CA HIS A 155 17.32 -27.90 14.62
C HIS A 155 16.50 -26.86 13.85
N LEU A 156 16.66 -25.56 14.16
CA LEU A 156 16.00 -24.48 13.43
C LEU A 156 16.39 -24.47 11.96
N LYS A 157 17.68 -24.60 11.63
CA LYS A 157 18.15 -24.67 10.24
C LYS A 157 17.57 -25.88 9.51
N GLN A 158 17.61 -27.05 10.17
CA GLN A 158 17.02 -28.27 9.59
C GLN A 158 15.52 -28.08 9.32
N TYR A 159 14.76 -27.53 10.27
CA TYR A 159 13.34 -27.24 10.11
C TYR A 159 13.04 -26.26 8.95
N GLN A 160 13.89 -25.25 8.75
CA GLN A 160 13.74 -24.28 7.66
C GLN A 160 14.10 -24.85 6.29
N GLU A 161 15.04 -25.80 6.24
CA GLU A 161 15.53 -26.41 4.99
C GLU A 161 14.74 -27.68 4.62
N GLU A 162 14.08 -28.32 5.58
CA GLU A 162 13.34 -29.55 5.36
C GLU A 162 12.08 -29.27 4.52
N PRO A 163 11.92 -29.96 3.37
CA PRO A 163 10.71 -29.83 2.57
C PRO A 163 9.48 -30.26 3.36
N SER A 164 8.37 -29.57 3.16
CA SER A 164 7.08 -29.97 3.76
C SER A 164 6.75 -31.43 3.44
N PRO A 165 6.21 -32.20 4.40
CA PRO A 165 5.84 -33.60 4.17
C PRO A 165 4.88 -33.73 2.98
N LYS A 166 5.05 -34.78 2.19
CA LYS A 166 4.20 -35.05 1.02
C LYS A 166 2.71 -35.11 1.38
N GLU A 167 2.38 -35.57 2.58
CA GLU A 167 1.02 -35.63 3.11
C GLU A 167 0.42 -34.25 3.31
N ASP A 168 1.24 -33.28 3.74
CA ASP A 168 0.78 -31.89 3.91
C ASP A 168 0.69 -31.17 2.56
N LEU A 169 1.63 -31.42 1.66
CA LEU A 169 1.55 -30.91 0.28
C LEU A 169 0.32 -31.43 -0.45
N ALA A 170 -0.11 -32.68 -0.19
CA ALA A 170 -1.30 -33.26 -0.79
C ALA A 170 -2.61 -32.61 -0.32
N LYS A 171 -2.60 -31.86 0.80
CA LYS A 171 -3.76 -31.09 1.29
C LYS A 171 -3.99 -29.80 0.51
N ILE A 172 -2.96 -29.32 -0.21
CA ILE A 172 -3.07 -28.11 -1.03
C ILE A 172 -3.97 -28.43 -2.24
N PRO A 173 -5.07 -27.68 -2.46
CA PRO A 173 -5.92 -27.90 -3.62
C PRO A 173 -5.14 -27.58 -4.91
N MET A 174 -4.87 -28.60 -5.69
CA MET A 174 -4.20 -28.47 -6.98
C MET A 174 -5.22 -28.43 -8.11
N LEU A 175 -4.97 -27.58 -9.09
CA LEU A 175 -5.77 -27.56 -10.32
C LEU A 175 -5.68 -28.92 -11.02
N LYS A 176 -6.84 -29.46 -11.38
CA LYS A 176 -6.98 -30.69 -12.15
C LYS A 176 -7.30 -30.36 -13.61
N ARG A 177 -7.10 -31.33 -14.49
CA ARG A 177 -7.40 -31.15 -15.91
C ARG A 177 -8.88 -30.84 -16.15
N GLU A 178 -9.76 -31.35 -15.28
CA GLU A 178 -11.20 -31.12 -15.33
C GLU A 178 -11.58 -29.67 -14.98
N ASP A 179 -10.73 -28.96 -14.23
CA ASP A 179 -10.94 -27.54 -13.88
C ASP A 179 -10.61 -26.61 -15.07
N MET A 180 -9.96 -27.13 -16.11
CA MET A 180 -9.61 -26.39 -17.30
C MET A 180 -10.77 -26.43 -18.32
N LYS A 181 -11.22 -25.28 -18.79
CA LYS A 181 -12.18 -25.22 -19.88
C LYS A 181 -11.52 -25.73 -21.16
N ARG A 182 -12.21 -26.61 -21.89
CA ARG A 182 -11.75 -27.14 -23.18
C ARG A 182 -11.85 -26.14 -24.34
N GLU A 183 -12.77 -25.20 -24.20
CA GLU A 183 -13.06 -24.20 -25.19
C GLU A 183 -12.52 -22.85 -24.78
N ALA A 184 -11.95 -22.10 -25.72
CA ALA A 184 -11.59 -20.71 -25.48
C ALA A 184 -12.85 -19.89 -25.23
N ALA A 185 -12.73 -18.85 -24.37
CA ALA A 185 -13.84 -17.93 -24.15
C ALA A 185 -14.27 -17.33 -25.51
N PRO A 186 -15.59 -17.34 -25.83
CA PRO A 186 -16.05 -16.78 -27.09
C PRO A 186 -15.76 -15.27 -27.13
N LEU A 187 -15.26 -14.80 -28.26
CA LEU A 187 -15.09 -13.38 -28.53
C LEU A 187 -16.37 -12.84 -29.19
N TYR A 188 -17.12 -12.04 -28.47
CA TYR A 188 -18.33 -11.41 -28.97
C TYR A 188 -17.95 -10.05 -29.56
N ASN A 189 -17.92 -9.98 -30.92
CA ASN A 189 -17.65 -8.75 -31.62
C ASN A 189 -18.92 -8.25 -32.33
N THR A 190 -19.25 -6.98 -32.13
CA THR A 190 -20.25 -6.27 -32.91
C THR A 190 -19.57 -5.34 -33.90
N MET A 191 -19.94 -5.43 -35.16
CA MET A 191 -19.43 -4.50 -36.22
C MET A 191 -20.47 -3.43 -36.52
N LYS A 192 -20.05 -2.16 -36.45
CA LYS A 192 -20.90 -1.02 -36.83
C LYS A 192 -20.16 -0.18 -37.84
N LYS A 193 -20.90 0.44 -38.77
CA LYS A 193 -20.34 1.47 -39.66
C LYS A 193 -20.68 2.85 -39.12
N CYS A 194 -19.67 3.71 -39.04
CA CYS A 194 -19.80 5.12 -38.73
C CYS A 194 -19.20 5.92 -39.90
N GLY A 195 -20.05 6.32 -40.84
CA GLY A 195 -19.60 6.83 -42.17
C GLY A 195 -18.83 5.74 -42.91
N ASP A 196 -17.62 6.07 -43.36
CA ASP A 196 -16.75 5.14 -44.10
C ASP A 196 -15.88 4.27 -43.16
N THR A 197 -15.93 4.52 -41.85
CA THR A 197 -15.13 3.80 -40.88
C THR A 197 -15.88 2.57 -40.32
N THR A 198 -15.22 1.43 -40.32
CA THR A 198 -15.74 0.22 -39.65
C THR A 198 -15.26 0.20 -38.22
N VAL A 199 -16.20 0.18 -37.27
CA VAL A 199 -15.94 0.05 -35.83
C VAL A 199 -16.21 -1.39 -35.43
N VAL A 200 -15.22 -2.06 -34.87
CA VAL A 200 -15.34 -3.36 -34.25
C VAL A 200 -15.41 -3.15 -32.75
N HIS A 201 -16.58 -3.40 -32.14
CA HIS A 201 -16.77 -3.28 -30.71
C HIS A 201 -16.68 -4.68 -30.11
N HIS A 202 -15.81 -4.84 -29.12
CA HIS A 202 -15.64 -6.06 -28.35
C HIS A 202 -16.05 -5.80 -26.90
N GLU A 203 -17.14 -6.46 -26.47
CA GLU A 203 -17.57 -6.36 -25.06
C GLU A 203 -16.58 -7.09 -24.15
N MET A 204 -16.02 -6.36 -23.20
CA MET A 204 -15.21 -6.90 -22.11
C MET A 204 -15.84 -6.54 -20.77
N PHE A 205 -15.64 -7.38 -19.77
CA PHE A 205 -16.05 -7.03 -18.42
C PHE A 205 -15.18 -5.88 -17.89
N SER A 206 -15.79 -4.75 -17.59
CA SER A 206 -15.09 -3.50 -17.23
C SER A 206 -15.55 -2.89 -15.91
N ASN A 207 -16.16 -3.63 -15.00
CA ASN A 207 -16.68 -3.12 -13.71
C ASN A 207 -17.51 -1.82 -13.83
N GLY A 208 -18.17 -1.61 -14.98
CA GLY A 208 -19.01 -0.43 -15.24
C GLY A 208 -18.25 0.82 -15.67
N ILE A 209 -17.05 0.66 -16.21
CA ILE A 209 -16.28 1.71 -16.88
C ILE A 209 -16.10 1.28 -18.32
N ASP A 210 -16.69 2.04 -19.24
CA ASP A 210 -16.62 1.84 -20.69
C ASP A 210 -15.57 2.77 -21.32
#